data_821ae02ca7366e0efd7f27373f16f622
#
_entry.id   821ae02ca7366e0efd7f27373f16f622
#
_cell.length_a   1.000
_cell.length_b   1.000
_cell.length_c   1.000
_cell.angle_alpha   90.00
_cell.angle_beta   90.00
_cell.angle_gamma   90.00
#
_symmetry.space_group_name_H-M   'P 1'
#
loop_
_entity.id
_entity.type
_entity.pdbx_description
1 polymer ?
#
loop_
_entity_poly.entity_id
_entity_poly.type
_entity_poly.pdbx_seq_one_letter_code
_entity_poly.pdbx_strand_id
1 'polypeptide(L)'
;MKNLKRLGFAAMMIMAGATEMTAQDEVEATVSADVVNQYIWRGTKCGELSIQPTLGVAYKGLSLSAWGSTELSNWGGSKEFDLTLAYSTGGFNIGITDYWFDGGSTKYFKYEAHSTAHIFEANIGYDFGPLAIQWYTNFAGSDYKGDGDRAYSSYVELNAPF
;
A
#
# COMPACT_ATOMS: atom_id res chain seq x y z
N MET A 1 19.46 28.73 1.78
CA MET A 1 19.08 27.74 2.78
C MET A 1 17.56 27.71 2.91
N LYS A 2 16.86 27.27 1.89
CA LYS A 2 15.40 27.05 1.86
C LYS A 2 15.21 25.87 0.94
N ASN A 3 14.88 24.68 1.47
CA ASN A 3 14.27 23.53 0.76
C ASN A 3 14.51 22.19 1.48
N LEU A 4 14.32 22.18 2.82
CA LEU A 4 14.43 20.95 3.60
C LEU A 4 13.12 20.56 4.31
N LYS A 5 11.96 20.89 3.69
CA LYS A 5 10.65 20.61 4.27
C LYS A 5 9.73 19.76 3.38
N ARG A 6 10.27 18.88 2.53
CA ARG A 6 9.45 18.02 1.66
C ARG A 6 9.86 16.54 1.71
N LEU A 7 10.34 16.06 2.82
CA LEU A 7 10.68 14.62 3.02
C LEU A 7 9.71 13.89 3.95
N GLY A 8 8.46 14.29 4.01
CA GLY A 8 7.51 13.73 4.97
C GLY A 8 6.29 13.04 4.40
N PHE A 9 6.21 12.79 3.09
CA PHE A 9 4.99 12.23 2.47
C PHE A 9 5.32 11.26 1.33
N ALA A 10 6.19 10.32 1.56
CA ALA A 10 6.50 9.26 0.59
C ALA A 10 6.21 7.88 1.17
N ALA A 11 5.04 7.72 1.77
CA ALA A 11 4.54 6.40 2.10
C ALA A 11 3.14 6.27 1.53
N MET A 12 3.01 5.48 0.48
CA MET A 12 1.79 5.10 -0.21
C MET A 12 1.13 6.14 -1.13
N MET A 13 1.88 6.74 -2.03
CA MET A 13 1.28 7.03 -3.32
C MET A 13 1.53 5.84 -4.25
N ILE A 14 0.80 4.75 -4.05
CA ILE A 14 0.49 3.90 -5.17
C ILE A 14 -0.47 4.71 -6.05
N MET A 15 0.15 5.51 -6.96
CA MET A 15 -0.48 6.03 -8.18
C MET A 15 -1.81 6.75 -8.02
N ALA A 16 -1.90 7.75 -7.15
CA ALA A 16 -2.82 8.86 -7.41
C ALA A 16 -2.05 10.03 -8.04
N GLY A 17 -1.20 9.74 -8.99
CA GLY A 17 -0.80 10.71 -10.00
C GLY A 17 -1.94 10.74 -10.99
N ALA A 18 -2.80 11.74 -10.92
CA ALA A 18 -3.70 12.10 -12.02
C ALA A 18 -2.85 12.64 -13.18
N THR A 19 -2.12 11.76 -13.84
CA THR A 19 -1.87 11.89 -15.27
C THR A 19 -3.14 11.36 -15.91
N GLU A 20 -3.75 12.12 -16.81
CA GLU A 20 -4.74 11.60 -17.73
C GLU A 20 -4.17 10.28 -18.30
N MET A 21 -4.62 9.15 -17.77
CA MET A 21 -4.27 7.84 -18.29
C MET A 21 -5.06 7.68 -19.59
N THR A 22 -4.55 8.26 -20.65
CA THR A 22 -4.82 7.73 -21.99
C THR A 22 -4.34 6.29 -21.94
N ALA A 23 -5.21 5.35 -22.33
CA ALA A 23 -4.89 3.94 -22.39
C ALA A 23 -3.55 3.76 -23.11
N GLN A 24 -2.48 3.51 -22.32
CA GLN A 24 -1.16 3.33 -22.89
C GLN A 24 -1.12 1.96 -23.56
N ASP A 25 -0.72 1.96 -24.83
CA ASP A 25 -0.55 0.72 -25.61
C ASP A 25 0.76 -0.02 -25.30
N GLU A 26 1.57 0.52 -24.37
CA GLU A 26 2.84 -0.05 -23.95
C GLU A 26 2.81 -0.55 -22.52
N VAL A 27 3.58 -1.59 -22.25
CA VAL A 27 3.80 -2.10 -20.89
C VAL A 27 4.76 -1.17 -20.16
N GLU A 28 4.35 -0.69 -19.00
CA GLU A 28 5.21 0.07 -18.10
C GLU A 28 5.79 -0.81 -17.00
N ALA A 29 7.08 -0.62 -16.70
CA ALA A 29 7.74 -1.29 -15.60
C ALA A 29 8.26 -0.25 -14.60
N THR A 30 8.05 -0.50 -13.32
CA THR A 30 8.54 0.32 -12.20
C THR A 30 9.56 -0.46 -11.41
N VAL A 31 10.71 0.15 -11.16
CA VAL A 31 11.73 -0.34 -10.21
C VAL A 31 12.21 0.86 -9.42
N SER A 32 11.98 0.87 -8.12
CA SER A 32 12.42 1.94 -7.22
C SER A 32 12.78 1.40 -5.84
N ALA A 33 13.44 2.22 -5.05
CA ALA A 33 13.65 1.97 -3.64
C ALA A 33 13.73 3.30 -2.89
N ASP A 34 12.98 3.42 -1.81
CA ASP A 34 13.01 4.56 -0.92
C ASP A 34 13.78 4.24 0.36
N VAL A 35 14.45 5.25 0.91
CA VAL A 35 15.02 5.19 2.25
C VAL A 35 14.30 6.25 3.08
N VAL A 36 13.59 5.82 4.10
CA VAL A 36 12.79 6.69 4.97
C VAL A 36 13.33 6.64 6.39
N ASN A 37 13.41 7.78 7.03
CA ASN A 37 13.86 7.86 8.42
C ASN A 37 12.80 7.33 9.41
N GLN A 38 11.55 7.24 8.95
CA GLN A 38 10.44 6.74 9.72
C GLN A 38 9.36 6.21 8.77
N TYR A 39 8.94 4.97 8.93
CA TYR A 39 7.81 4.42 8.20
C TYR A 39 6.51 4.75 8.94
N ILE A 40 5.67 5.57 8.32
CA ILE A 40 4.35 5.95 8.86
C ILE A 40 3.29 5.53 7.84
N TRP A 41 2.29 4.77 8.29
CA TRP A 41 1.17 4.33 7.50
C TRP A 41 -0.15 4.73 8.17
N ARG A 42 -1.00 5.46 7.46
CA ARG A 42 -2.30 5.98 7.96
C ARG A 42 -2.20 6.62 9.35
N GLY A 43 -1.16 7.43 9.56
CA GLY A 43 -0.90 8.11 10.84
C GLY A 43 -0.28 7.24 11.93
N THR A 44 -0.05 5.96 11.68
CA THR A 44 0.58 5.02 12.62
C THR A 44 2.04 4.81 12.23
N LYS A 45 2.94 4.89 13.21
CA LYS A 45 4.34 4.56 13.03
C LYS A 45 4.51 3.04 12.96
N CYS A 46 4.98 2.54 11.81
CA CYS A 46 5.20 1.13 11.53
C CYS A 46 6.68 0.72 11.61
N GLY A 47 7.61 1.67 11.52
CA GLY A 47 9.05 1.38 11.59
C GLY A 47 9.89 2.65 11.75
N GLU A 48 11.16 2.45 12.11
CA GLU A 48 12.21 3.48 12.12
C GLU A 48 12.85 3.61 10.72
N LEU A 49 14.13 3.94 10.67
CA LEU A 49 14.90 4.01 9.42
C LEU A 49 14.73 2.72 8.60
N SER A 50 14.08 2.83 7.46
CA SER A 50 13.69 1.66 6.64
C SER A 50 14.07 1.85 5.18
N ILE A 51 14.34 0.74 4.49
CA ILE A 51 14.44 0.66 3.03
C ILE A 51 13.17 0.04 2.47
N GLN A 52 12.62 0.64 1.42
CA GLN A 52 11.32 0.30 0.85
C GLN A 52 11.41 0.13 -0.68
N PRO A 53 11.80 -1.06 -1.17
CA PRO A 53 11.84 -1.36 -2.59
C PRO A 53 10.43 -1.55 -3.16
N THR A 54 10.27 -1.15 -4.43
CA THR A 54 9.05 -1.35 -5.24
C THR A 54 9.43 -1.95 -6.60
N LEU A 55 8.67 -2.95 -7.01
CA LEU A 55 8.65 -3.49 -8.37
C LEU A 55 7.21 -3.46 -8.88
N GLY A 56 7.02 -3.08 -10.14
CA GLY A 56 5.67 -3.02 -10.70
C GLY A 56 5.66 -3.18 -12.21
N VAL A 57 4.51 -3.61 -12.72
CA VAL A 57 4.17 -3.60 -14.14
C VAL A 57 2.76 -3.07 -14.31
N ALA A 58 2.53 -2.31 -15.38
CA ALA A 58 1.20 -1.81 -15.72
C ALA A 58 0.95 -1.92 -17.23
N TYR A 59 -0.30 -2.18 -17.60
CA TYR A 59 -0.76 -2.23 -18.97
C TYR A 59 -2.26 -1.92 -19.05
N LYS A 60 -2.62 -0.90 -19.84
CA LYS A 60 -4.02 -0.49 -20.07
C LYS A 60 -4.84 -0.33 -18.80
N GLY A 61 -4.27 0.31 -17.78
CA GLY A 61 -4.92 0.55 -16.50
C GLY A 61 -4.81 -0.59 -15.50
N LEU A 62 -4.50 -1.81 -15.91
CA LEU A 62 -4.22 -2.91 -15.00
C LEU A 62 -2.78 -2.81 -14.49
N SER A 63 -2.57 -2.97 -13.20
CA SER A 63 -1.25 -2.96 -12.58
C SER A 63 -1.08 -4.08 -11.57
N LEU A 64 0.14 -4.61 -11.51
CA LEU A 64 0.59 -5.54 -10.48
C LEU A 64 1.88 -4.97 -9.88
N SER A 65 1.93 -4.84 -8.57
CA SER A 65 3.12 -4.35 -7.87
C SER A 65 3.45 -5.20 -6.66
N ALA A 66 4.75 -5.26 -6.37
CA ALA A 66 5.31 -5.79 -5.14
C ALA A 66 6.06 -4.66 -4.44
N TRP A 67 5.74 -4.44 -3.19
CA TRP A 67 6.40 -3.48 -2.32
C TRP A 67 6.89 -4.18 -1.06
N GLY A 68 7.95 -3.69 -0.46
CA GLY A 68 8.41 -4.22 0.80
C GLY A 68 8.98 -3.13 1.70
N SER A 69 9.06 -3.40 3.00
CA SER A 69 9.72 -2.54 3.97
C SER A 69 10.56 -3.37 4.93
N THR A 70 11.79 -2.94 5.15
CA THR A 70 12.68 -3.55 6.14
C THR A 70 13.37 -2.47 6.94
N GLU A 71 13.27 -2.56 8.25
CA GLU A 71 13.93 -1.66 9.17
C GLU A 71 15.45 -1.91 9.16
N LEU A 72 16.24 -0.85 8.95
CA LEU A 72 17.71 -0.91 8.89
C LEU A 72 18.36 -0.75 10.27
N SER A 73 17.69 -0.07 11.19
CA SER A 73 18.20 0.17 12.54
C SER A 73 18.10 -1.05 13.45
N ASN A 74 17.25 -2.02 13.10
CA ASN A 74 17.05 -3.24 13.85
C ASN A 74 16.75 -4.40 12.90
N TRP A 75 17.75 -5.26 12.65
CA TRP A 75 17.62 -6.42 11.75
C TRP A 75 16.56 -7.45 12.17
N GLY A 76 16.10 -7.42 13.41
CA GLY A 76 14.97 -8.18 13.93
C GLY A 76 13.66 -7.39 13.96
N GLY A 77 13.68 -6.17 13.44
CA GLY A 77 12.52 -5.28 13.40
C GLY A 77 11.44 -5.68 12.40
N SER A 78 10.45 -4.82 12.27
CA SER A 78 9.31 -5.02 11.38
C SER A 78 9.75 -5.20 9.94
N LYS A 79 9.21 -6.24 9.30
CA LYS A 79 9.30 -6.47 7.87
C LYS A 79 7.92 -6.63 7.29
N GLU A 80 7.71 -6.04 6.14
CA GLU A 80 6.45 -6.06 5.43
C GLU A 80 6.70 -6.35 3.96
N PHE A 81 5.79 -7.11 3.36
CA PHE A 81 5.80 -7.38 1.93
C PHE A 81 4.37 -7.39 1.41
N ASP A 82 4.12 -6.54 0.44
CA ASP A 82 2.80 -6.30 -0.12
C ASP A 82 2.74 -6.67 -1.59
N LEU A 83 1.68 -7.37 -1.99
CA LEU A 83 1.33 -7.57 -3.39
C LEU A 83 0.01 -6.87 -3.69
N THR A 84 0.03 -5.98 -4.67
CA THR A 84 -1.15 -5.22 -5.08
C THR A 84 -1.49 -5.51 -6.53
N LEU A 85 -2.74 -5.87 -6.77
CA LEU A 85 -3.38 -5.90 -8.09
C LEU A 85 -4.41 -4.79 -8.14
N ALA A 86 -4.30 -3.89 -9.12
CA ALA A 86 -5.22 -2.77 -9.24
C ALA A 86 -5.60 -2.50 -10.70
N TYR A 87 -6.73 -1.84 -10.87
CA TYR A 87 -7.20 -1.34 -12.16
C TYR A 87 -7.67 0.10 -12.01
N SER A 88 -7.24 0.97 -12.94
CA SER A 88 -7.61 2.38 -12.96
C SER A 88 -8.01 2.82 -14.37
N THR A 89 -9.06 3.61 -14.48
CA THR A 89 -9.53 4.20 -15.74
C THR A 89 -10.42 5.41 -15.48
N GLY A 90 -10.20 6.53 -16.18
CA GLY A 90 -11.09 7.70 -16.16
C GLY A 90 -11.41 8.24 -14.75
N GLY A 91 -10.42 8.31 -13.87
CA GLY A 91 -10.59 8.70 -12.45
C GLY A 91 -11.04 7.57 -11.53
N PHE A 92 -11.66 6.51 -12.04
CA PHE A 92 -12.04 5.32 -11.25
C PHE A 92 -10.82 4.46 -10.95
N ASN A 93 -10.76 3.90 -9.75
CA ASN A 93 -9.79 2.88 -9.38
C ASN A 93 -10.40 1.82 -8.46
N ILE A 94 -9.89 0.60 -8.58
CA ILE A 94 -10.23 -0.53 -7.72
C ILE A 94 -8.99 -1.40 -7.57
N GLY A 95 -8.80 -2.02 -6.42
CA GLY A 95 -7.66 -2.90 -6.20
C GLY A 95 -7.82 -3.84 -5.02
N ILE A 96 -6.88 -4.76 -4.93
CA ILE A 96 -6.72 -5.67 -3.82
C ILE A 96 -5.25 -5.68 -3.45
N THR A 97 -4.96 -5.57 -2.15
CA THR A 97 -3.60 -5.69 -1.60
C THR A 97 -3.55 -6.84 -0.60
N ASP A 98 -2.55 -7.69 -0.75
CA ASP A 98 -2.14 -8.69 0.22
C ASP A 98 -0.97 -8.11 1.02
N TYR A 99 -1.21 -7.71 2.25
CA TYR A 99 -0.20 -7.27 3.22
C TYR A 99 0.31 -8.49 3.98
N TRP A 100 1.61 -8.71 3.97
CA TRP A 100 2.24 -9.73 4.80
C TRP A 100 3.22 -9.12 5.78
N PHE A 101 3.01 -9.40 7.07
CA PHE A 101 3.85 -8.88 8.16
C PHE A 101 4.70 -10.00 8.75
N ASP A 102 6.03 -9.92 8.60
CA ASP A 102 6.94 -10.87 9.23
C ASP A 102 7.06 -10.59 10.74
N GLY A 103 6.30 -11.30 11.53
CA GLY A 103 6.39 -11.31 12.99
C GLY A 103 7.55 -12.19 13.54
N GLY A 104 8.52 -12.56 12.68
CA GLY A 104 9.70 -13.35 13.05
C GLY A 104 9.47 -14.87 13.09
N SER A 105 8.25 -15.35 12.96
CA SER A 105 7.91 -16.79 13.01
C SER A 105 6.90 -17.24 11.96
N THR A 106 6.34 -16.32 11.18
CA THR A 106 5.26 -16.63 10.25
C THR A 106 5.80 -16.78 8.83
N LYS A 107 5.60 -17.96 8.24
CA LYS A 107 6.00 -18.20 6.85
C LYS A 107 5.07 -17.48 5.90
N TYR A 108 5.60 -16.91 4.80
CA TYR A 108 4.83 -16.23 3.76
C TYR A 108 3.67 -17.08 3.23
N PHE A 109 3.87 -18.34 2.90
CA PHE A 109 2.82 -19.21 2.33
C PHE A 109 1.91 -19.86 3.40
N LYS A 110 1.69 -19.20 4.53
CA LYS A 110 0.79 -19.66 5.57
C LYS A 110 -0.50 -18.84 5.55
N TYR A 111 -1.57 -19.40 4.98
CA TYR A 111 -2.87 -18.72 4.79
C TYR A 111 -3.99 -19.26 5.70
N GLU A 112 -3.65 -20.05 6.72
CA GLU A 112 -4.64 -20.61 7.65
C GLU A 112 -5.31 -19.49 8.46
N ALA A 113 -6.65 -19.56 8.57
CA ALA A 113 -7.43 -18.63 9.39
C ALA A 113 -6.90 -18.57 10.84
N HIS A 114 -6.90 -17.38 11.43
CA HIS A 114 -6.42 -17.06 12.78
C HIS A 114 -4.92 -17.32 13.05
N SER A 115 -4.14 -17.79 12.06
CA SER A 115 -2.71 -18.03 12.22
C SER A 115 -1.85 -17.48 11.08
N THR A 116 -2.49 -16.88 10.08
CA THR A 116 -1.80 -16.17 9.00
C THR A 116 -1.30 -14.79 9.46
N ALA A 117 -0.19 -14.33 8.86
CA ALA A 117 0.26 -12.94 8.97
C ALA A 117 -0.20 -12.08 7.79
N HIS A 118 -1.01 -12.63 6.89
CA HIS A 118 -1.59 -11.89 5.79
C HIS A 118 -2.84 -11.13 6.21
N ILE A 119 -3.01 -9.93 5.64
CA ILE A 119 -4.24 -9.15 5.65
C ILE A 119 -4.57 -8.81 4.20
N PHE A 120 -5.78 -9.11 3.76
CA PHE A 120 -6.26 -8.77 2.42
C PHE A 120 -7.20 -7.59 2.50
N GLU A 121 -6.83 -6.51 1.83
CA GLU A 121 -7.61 -5.28 1.75
C GLU A 121 -8.10 -5.05 0.32
N ALA A 122 -9.37 -4.75 0.16
CA ALA A 122 -9.92 -4.22 -1.08
C ALA A 122 -10.03 -2.70 -1.00
N ASN A 123 -9.81 -2.03 -2.13
CA ASN A 123 -10.04 -0.61 -2.24
C ASN A 123 -10.87 -0.27 -3.47
N ILE A 124 -11.60 0.83 -3.37
CA ILE A 124 -12.31 1.46 -4.48
C ILE A 124 -12.27 2.98 -4.30
N GLY A 125 -12.13 3.71 -5.40
CA GLY A 125 -12.12 5.15 -5.34
C GLY A 125 -12.43 5.83 -6.64
N TYR A 126 -12.59 7.14 -6.55
CA TYR A 126 -12.80 8.00 -7.69
C TYR A 126 -12.14 9.37 -7.49
N ASP A 127 -11.45 9.81 -8.54
CA ASP A 127 -10.87 11.16 -8.64
C ASP A 127 -11.78 12.04 -9.51
N PHE A 128 -12.36 13.08 -8.88
CA PHE A 128 -13.21 14.08 -9.52
C PHE A 128 -12.39 15.28 -10.03
N GLY A 129 -11.07 15.26 -9.90
CA GLY A 129 -10.15 16.36 -10.18
C GLY A 129 -9.90 17.25 -8.95
N PRO A 130 -10.86 18.06 -8.49
CA PRO A 130 -10.68 18.86 -7.28
C PRO A 130 -10.76 18.09 -5.97
N LEU A 131 -11.24 16.85 -6.00
CA LEU A 131 -11.37 15.97 -4.84
C LEU A 131 -11.25 14.52 -5.30
N ALA A 132 -10.41 13.74 -4.63
CA ALA A 132 -10.40 12.29 -4.75
C ALA A 132 -10.93 11.65 -3.46
N ILE A 133 -11.68 10.57 -3.61
CA ILE A 133 -12.23 9.77 -2.50
C ILE A 133 -11.74 8.34 -2.69
N GLN A 134 -11.19 7.77 -1.62
CA GLN A 134 -10.76 6.37 -1.57
C GLN A 134 -11.36 5.69 -0.33
N TRP A 135 -11.90 4.51 -0.52
CA TRP A 135 -12.33 3.62 0.55
C TRP A 135 -11.57 2.31 0.50
N TYR A 136 -11.17 1.85 1.66
CA TYR A 136 -10.41 0.62 1.87
C TYR A 136 -11.13 -0.22 2.90
N THR A 137 -11.11 -1.54 2.73
CA THR A 137 -11.66 -2.46 3.73
C THR A 137 -10.92 -3.79 3.74
N ASN A 138 -10.56 -4.27 4.92
CA ASN A 138 -10.01 -5.60 5.10
C ASN A 138 -11.13 -6.63 4.95
N PHE A 139 -10.96 -7.61 4.08
CA PHE A 139 -11.99 -8.63 3.83
C PHE A 139 -11.54 -10.05 4.17
N ALA A 140 -10.22 -10.28 4.30
CA ALA A 140 -9.65 -11.59 4.62
C ALA A 140 -8.35 -11.46 5.41
N GLY A 141 -7.79 -12.59 5.86
CA GLY A 141 -6.53 -12.63 6.60
C GLY A 141 -6.70 -12.34 8.10
N SER A 142 -5.69 -11.75 8.71
CA SER A 142 -5.58 -11.55 10.17
C SER A 142 -6.19 -10.23 10.63
N ASP A 143 -7.47 -10.01 10.35
CA ASP A 143 -8.25 -8.84 10.76
C ASP A 143 -9.46 -9.27 11.57
N TYR A 144 -9.28 -9.42 12.90
CA TYR A 144 -10.29 -9.95 13.82
C TYR A 144 -10.53 -9.00 14.98
N LYS A 145 -11.77 -9.00 15.48
CA LYS A 145 -12.17 -8.39 16.75
C LYS A 145 -11.69 -9.24 17.93
N GLY A 146 -11.79 -8.68 19.14
CA GLY A 146 -11.44 -9.38 20.36
C GLY A 146 -12.30 -10.61 20.67
N ASP A 147 -13.49 -10.74 20.08
CA ASP A 147 -14.39 -11.88 20.16
C ASP A 147 -14.07 -12.97 19.12
N GLY A 148 -13.13 -12.72 18.23
CA GLY A 148 -12.70 -13.64 17.16
C GLY A 148 -13.46 -13.50 15.85
N ASP A 149 -14.47 -12.62 15.79
CA ASP A 149 -15.16 -12.30 14.56
C ASP A 149 -14.31 -11.42 13.64
N ARG A 150 -14.55 -11.48 12.32
CA ARG A 150 -13.89 -10.62 11.38
C ARG A 150 -14.21 -9.14 11.65
N ALA A 151 -13.17 -8.30 11.68
CA ALA A 151 -13.34 -6.88 12.03
C ALA A 151 -13.84 -6.04 10.86
N TYR A 152 -13.47 -6.39 9.61
CA TYR A 152 -13.70 -5.57 8.42
C TYR A 152 -13.19 -4.13 8.62
N SER A 153 -11.98 -4.02 9.18
CA SER A 153 -11.34 -2.73 9.42
C SER A 153 -11.33 -1.92 8.14
N SER A 154 -11.82 -0.70 8.22
CA SER A 154 -12.03 0.15 7.04
C SER A 154 -11.39 1.51 7.24
N TYR A 155 -10.94 2.12 6.13
CA TYR A 155 -10.33 3.43 6.10
C TYR A 155 -10.87 4.23 4.92
N VAL A 156 -11.12 5.51 5.13
CA VAL A 156 -11.53 6.45 4.08
C VAL A 156 -10.51 7.56 3.99
N GLU A 157 -10.08 7.86 2.77
CA GLU A 157 -9.18 8.96 2.47
C GLU A 157 -9.86 9.96 1.54
N LEU A 158 -9.72 11.23 1.87
CA LEU A 158 -10.13 12.36 1.06
C LEU A 158 -8.89 13.15 0.70
N ASN A 159 -8.64 13.35 -0.59
CA ASN A 159 -7.50 14.10 -1.09
C ASN A 159 -7.99 15.28 -1.94
N ALA A 160 -7.67 16.50 -1.50
CA ALA A 160 -7.97 17.74 -2.23
C ALA A 160 -6.66 18.48 -2.44
N PRO A 161 -6.16 18.60 -3.69
CA PRO A 161 -4.99 19.41 -3.99
C PRO A 161 -5.30 20.90 -3.76
N PHE A 162 -4.42 21.60 -3.07
CA PHE A 162 -4.46 23.06 -2.84
C PHE A 162 -3.43 23.77 -3.71
#